data_3c1597a2e076b1d7943e3409faad7024
#
_entry.id   3c1597a2e076b1d7943e3409faad7024
#
_cell.length_a   1.000
_cell.length_b   1.000
_cell.length_c   1.000
_cell.angle_alpha   90.00
_cell.angle_beta   90.00
_cell.angle_gamma   90.00
#
_symmetry.space_group_name_H-M   'P 1'
#
loop_
_entity.id
_entity.type
_entity.pdbx_description
1 polymer ?
#
loop_
_entity_poly.entity_id
_entity_poly.type
_entity_poly.pdbx_seq_one_letter_code
_entity_poly.pdbx_strand_id
1 'polypeptide(L)'
;INRLRLGTPDAENYFNSGVLLLNLKEQRARLSEREIFAYVRAKGEELILPDQDVLNALYGQEILPLDDSLYNYDARRYETYFLTSNGEKDLDWVMANTVILHYCGREKPWQKSTRGRFASLYKHYAHMARMQGECAGRPAIG
;
A
#
# COMPACT_ATOMS: atom_id res chain seq x y z
N ILE A 1 3.04 18.81 -7.66
CA ILE A 1 2.69 18.31 -9.02
C ILE A 1 1.32 17.61 -8.98
N ASN A 2 1.09 16.62 -8.11
CA ASN A 2 -0.18 15.87 -8.07
C ASN A 2 -1.40 16.77 -7.81
N ARG A 3 -1.29 17.73 -6.91
CA ARG A 3 -2.39 18.67 -6.57
C ARG A 3 -2.91 19.45 -7.79
N LEU A 4 -2.01 19.95 -8.62
CA LEU A 4 -2.39 20.71 -9.83
C LEU A 4 -3.02 19.78 -10.87
N ARG A 5 -2.43 18.60 -11.08
CA ARG A 5 -2.91 17.60 -12.03
C ARG A 5 -4.33 17.12 -11.69
N LEU A 6 -4.61 16.89 -10.40
CA LEU A 6 -5.89 16.40 -9.92
C LEU A 6 -6.95 17.50 -9.70
N GLY A 7 -6.55 18.77 -9.82
CA GLY A 7 -7.45 19.90 -9.55
C GLY A 7 -7.75 20.10 -8.07
N THR A 8 -6.84 19.69 -7.19
CA THR A 8 -6.95 19.81 -5.72
C THR A 8 -5.81 20.66 -5.16
N PRO A 9 -5.74 21.97 -5.46
CA PRO A 9 -4.61 22.82 -5.09
C PRO A 9 -4.43 22.94 -3.57
N ASP A 10 -5.53 22.87 -2.83
CA ASP A 10 -5.56 23.01 -1.38
C ASP A 10 -5.32 21.70 -0.62
N ALA A 11 -5.17 20.57 -1.32
CA ALA A 11 -4.87 19.30 -0.65
C ALA A 11 -3.47 19.33 -0.04
N GLU A 12 -3.37 19.13 1.26
CA GLU A 12 -2.07 19.09 1.97
C GLU A 12 -1.25 17.84 1.59
N ASN A 13 -1.91 16.71 1.45
CA ASN A 13 -1.30 15.41 1.27
C ASN A 13 -1.81 14.67 0.03
N TYR A 14 -1.03 13.70 -0.41
CA TYR A 14 -1.40 12.72 -1.41
C TYR A 14 -1.10 11.32 -0.87
N PHE A 15 -2.14 10.57 -0.58
CA PHE A 15 -2.06 9.29 0.11
C PHE A 15 -1.91 8.11 -0.86
N ASN A 16 -1.14 7.11 -0.44
CA ASN A 16 -1.05 5.85 -1.15
C ASN A 16 -2.29 4.98 -0.86
N SER A 17 -2.86 4.36 -1.90
CA SER A 17 -4.07 3.52 -1.80
C SER A 17 -3.77 2.04 -1.51
N GLY A 18 -2.51 1.67 -1.28
CA GLY A 18 -2.11 0.27 -1.13
C GLY A 18 -2.58 -0.39 0.16
N VAL A 19 -2.79 0.39 1.22
CA VAL A 19 -3.37 -0.07 2.49
C VAL A 19 -4.42 0.94 2.93
N LEU A 20 -5.67 0.49 3.05
CA LEU A 20 -6.81 1.31 3.42
C LEU A 20 -7.61 0.67 4.53
N LEU A 21 -7.94 1.45 5.56
CA LEU A 21 -8.95 1.10 6.54
C LEU A 21 -10.23 1.86 6.20
N LEU A 22 -11.28 1.14 5.83
CA LEU A 22 -12.50 1.72 5.27
C LEU A 22 -13.65 1.68 6.28
N ASN A 23 -14.27 2.84 6.55
CA ASN A 23 -15.56 2.91 7.24
C ASN A 23 -16.69 2.60 6.24
N LEU A 24 -17.01 1.32 6.07
CA LEU A 24 -18.00 0.88 5.07
C LEU A 24 -19.38 1.47 5.28
N LYS A 25 -19.76 1.79 6.51
CA LYS A 25 -21.05 2.41 6.81
C LYS A 25 -21.12 3.83 6.23
N GLU A 26 -20.12 4.64 6.52
CA GLU A 26 -20.03 6.00 5.99
C GLU A 26 -19.86 6.01 4.47
N GLN A 27 -19.05 5.10 3.95
CA GLN A 27 -18.88 5.00 2.50
C GLN A 27 -20.19 4.70 1.78
N ARG A 28 -21.00 3.76 2.26
CA ARG A 28 -22.30 3.45 1.67
C ARG A 28 -23.28 4.64 1.70
N ALA A 29 -23.12 5.52 2.69
CA ALA A 29 -23.95 6.71 2.80
C ALA A 29 -23.48 7.88 1.93
N ARG A 30 -22.17 7.97 1.66
CA ARG A 30 -21.55 9.15 1.02
C ARG A 30 -21.02 8.92 -0.38
N LEU A 31 -20.61 7.68 -0.71
CA LEU A 31 -20.05 7.38 -2.03
C LEU A 31 -21.10 7.55 -3.12
N SER A 32 -20.76 8.37 -4.10
CA SER A 32 -21.56 8.60 -5.30
C SER A 32 -20.85 8.01 -6.52
N GLU A 33 -21.32 6.87 -7.01
CA GLU A 33 -20.79 6.29 -8.25
C GLU A 33 -20.86 7.30 -9.41
N ARG A 34 -21.92 8.09 -9.46
CA ARG A 34 -22.09 9.13 -10.48
C ARG A 34 -20.96 10.15 -10.44
N GLU A 35 -20.56 10.58 -9.26
CA GLU A 35 -19.49 11.55 -9.05
C GLU A 35 -18.12 10.97 -9.42
N ILE A 36 -17.85 9.75 -8.99
CA ILE A 36 -16.63 9.01 -9.36
C ILE A 36 -16.52 8.88 -10.88
N PHE A 37 -17.56 8.39 -11.55
CA PHE A 37 -17.55 8.24 -13.00
C PHE A 37 -17.51 9.58 -13.75
N ALA A 38 -18.10 10.64 -13.21
CA ALA A 38 -18.00 11.97 -13.78
C ALA A 38 -16.56 12.48 -13.74
N TYR A 39 -15.89 12.31 -12.58
CA TYR A 39 -14.48 12.69 -12.41
C TYR A 39 -13.56 11.88 -13.34
N VAL A 40 -13.74 10.56 -13.39
CA VAL A 40 -12.94 9.69 -14.28
C VAL A 40 -13.13 10.07 -15.76
N ARG A 41 -14.36 10.40 -16.20
CA ARG A 41 -14.59 10.87 -17.57
C ARG A 41 -13.93 12.20 -17.87
N ALA A 42 -13.91 13.10 -16.89
CA ALA A 42 -13.32 14.42 -17.06
C ALA A 42 -11.76 14.42 -17.01
N LYS A 43 -11.18 13.50 -16.23
CA LYS A 43 -9.77 13.48 -15.91
C LYS A 43 -9.02 12.22 -16.34
N GLY A 44 -9.68 11.26 -17.01
CA GLY A 44 -9.13 9.93 -17.27
C GLY A 44 -7.74 9.92 -17.92
N GLU A 45 -7.48 10.83 -18.86
CA GLU A 45 -6.19 10.95 -19.54
C GLU A 45 -5.08 11.53 -18.63
N GLU A 46 -5.45 12.25 -17.57
CA GLU A 46 -4.52 12.83 -16.60
C GLU A 46 -4.20 11.86 -15.44
N LEU A 47 -4.95 10.77 -15.28
CA LEU A 47 -4.77 9.82 -14.18
C LEU A 47 -3.54 8.94 -14.42
N ILE A 48 -2.59 8.95 -13.49
CA ILE A 48 -1.37 8.13 -13.52
C ILE A 48 -1.55 6.84 -12.72
N LEU A 49 -2.18 6.95 -11.56
CA LEU A 49 -2.58 5.87 -10.67
C LEU A 49 -4.09 5.99 -10.44
N PRO A 50 -4.93 5.48 -11.35
CA PRO A 50 -6.34 5.84 -11.43
C PRO A 50 -7.13 5.68 -10.12
N ASP A 51 -6.98 4.57 -9.42
CA ASP A 51 -7.63 4.31 -8.13
C ASP A 51 -7.15 5.27 -7.04
N GLN A 52 -5.85 5.45 -6.93
CA GLN A 52 -5.23 6.34 -5.96
C GLN A 52 -5.52 7.81 -6.26
N ASP A 53 -5.49 8.19 -7.53
CA ASP A 53 -5.77 9.55 -7.98
C ASP A 53 -7.23 9.95 -7.68
N VAL A 54 -8.18 9.07 -7.99
CA VAL A 54 -9.60 9.30 -7.70
C VAL A 54 -9.86 9.40 -6.20
N LEU A 55 -9.27 8.50 -5.39
CA LEU A 55 -9.38 8.54 -3.94
C LEU A 55 -8.90 9.87 -3.38
N ASN A 56 -7.71 10.32 -3.78
CA ASN A 56 -7.12 11.56 -3.30
C ASN A 56 -7.86 12.79 -3.80
N ALA A 57 -8.38 12.78 -5.03
CA ALA A 57 -9.08 13.92 -5.60
C ALA A 57 -10.45 14.16 -4.95
N LEU A 58 -11.22 13.10 -4.75
CA LEU A 58 -12.58 13.22 -4.27
C LEU A 58 -12.70 13.18 -2.74
N TYR A 59 -11.81 12.42 -2.08
CA TYR A 59 -11.92 12.13 -0.64
C TYR A 59 -10.65 12.45 0.16
N GLY A 60 -9.64 13.04 -0.47
CA GLY A 60 -8.33 13.26 0.16
C GLY A 60 -8.37 14.06 1.47
N GLN A 61 -9.33 14.98 1.62
CA GLN A 61 -9.51 15.78 2.85
C GLN A 61 -10.20 15.00 3.98
N GLU A 62 -10.84 13.88 3.67
CA GLU A 62 -11.51 13.03 4.66
C GLU A 62 -10.60 11.85 5.11
N ILE A 63 -9.42 11.71 4.52
CA ILE A 63 -8.48 10.64 4.86
C ILE A 63 -7.74 10.99 6.15
N LEU A 64 -7.78 10.08 7.11
CA LEU A 64 -6.94 10.12 8.31
C LEU A 64 -5.65 9.34 8.02
N PRO A 65 -4.47 9.98 8.11
CA PRO A 65 -3.21 9.29 7.89
C PRO A 65 -2.91 8.27 8.98
N LEU A 66 -2.45 7.09 8.59
CA LEU A 66 -1.80 6.14 9.47
C LEU A 66 -0.28 6.25 9.30
N ASP A 67 0.49 5.88 10.34
CA ASP A 67 1.94 5.81 10.23
C ASP A 67 2.33 4.77 9.17
N ASP A 68 2.86 5.24 8.04
CA ASP A 68 3.23 4.39 6.91
C ASP A 68 4.38 3.44 7.26
N SER A 69 5.26 3.82 8.18
CA SER A 69 6.34 2.95 8.63
C SER A 69 5.85 1.72 9.41
N LEU A 70 4.65 1.77 9.97
CA LEU A 70 4.00 0.65 10.66
C LEU A 70 3.04 -0.11 9.74
N TYR A 71 2.14 0.58 9.06
CA TYR A 71 0.98 -0.03 8.42
C TYR A 71 1.02 -0.04 6.89
N ASN A 72 2.04 0.59 6.26
CA ASN A 72 2.20 0.59 4.81
C ASN A 72 3.67 0.83 4.42
N TYR A 73 4.59 0.12 5.08
CA TYR A 73 6.02 0.29 4.87
C TYR A 73 6.41 -0.07 3.43
N ASP A 74 6.84 0.93 2.65
CA ASP A 74 7.32 0.68 1.29
C ASP A 74 8.69 0.02 1.29
N ALA A 75 8.74 -1.26 0.94
CA ALA A 75 9.95 -2.08 0.93
C ALA A 75 11.11 -1.49 0.09
N ARG A 76 10.82 -0.57 -0.83
CA ARG A 76 11.83 0.11 -1.68
C ARG A 76 12.49 1.29 -0.98
N ARG A 77 11.84 1.84 0.06
CA ARG A 77 12.20 3.12 0.68
C ARG A 77 12.94 2.99 2.01
N TYR A 78 13.55 1.84 2.27
CA TYR A 78 14.30 1.59 3.52
C TYR A 78 15.26 2.73 3.84
N GLU A 79 16.10 3.14 2.89
CA GLU A 79 17.08 4.19 3.10
C GLU A 79 16.42 5.55 3.46
N THR A 80 15.25 5.82 2.90
CA THR A 80 14.47 7.03 3.24
C THR A 80 14.02 6.97 4.69
N TYR A 81 13.39 5.88 5.13
CA TYR A 81 12.92 5.72 6.52
C TYR A 81 14.09 5.78 7.51
N PHE A 82 15.18 5.10 7.18
CA PHE A 82 16.40 5.10 8.00
C PHE A 82 16.97 6.51 8.18
N LEU A 83 17.16 7.24 7.09
CA LEU A 83 17.72 8.59 7.11
C LEU A 83 16.78 9.61 7.79
N THR A 84 15.48 9.57 7.49
CA THR A 84 14.52 10.51 8.08
C THR A 84 14.26 10.30 9.56
N SER A 85 14.57 9.11 10.08
CA SER A 85 14.51 8.78 11.51
C SER A 85 15.83 8.94 12.23
N ASN A 86 16.85 9.56 11.62
CA ASN A 86 18.20 9.65 12.16
C ASN A 86 18.82 8.28 12.51
N GLY A 87 18.49 7.24 11.74
CA GLY A 87 19.01 5.89 11.91
C GLY A 87 18.20 5.00 12.86
N GLU A 88 17.13 5.51 13.48
CA GLU A 88 16.32 4.74 14.43
C GLU A 88 15.53 3.61 13.75
N LYS A 89 15.00 3.86 12.54
CA LYS A 89 14.23 2.85 11.79
C LYS A 89 15.15 1.97 10.95
N ASP A 90 16.04 1.27 11.64
CA ASP A 90 16.92 0.28 11.03
C ASP A 90 16.19 -1.05 10.70
N LEU A 91 16.93 -2.06 10.29
CA LEU A 91 16.33 -3.34 9.91
C LEU A 91 15.70 -4.07 11.11
N ASP A 92 16.33 -4.00 12.27
CA ASP A 92 15.81 -4.63 13.48
C ASP A 92 14.52 -3.93 13.93
N TRP A 93 14.49 -2.60 13.84
CA TRP A 93 13.29 -1.84 14.10
C TRP A 93 12.14 -2.25 13.15
N VAL A 94 12.42 -2.38 11.85
CA VAL A 94 11.41 -2.81 10.87
C VAL A 94 10.87 -4.19 11.19
N MET A 95 11.76 -5.14 11.54
CA MET A 95 11.34 -6.50 11.90
C MET A 95 10.49 -6.56 13.17
N ALA A 96 10.76 -5.68 14.13
CA ALA A 96 10.05 -5.64 15.41
C ALA A 96 8.71 -4.87 15.37
N ASN A 97 8.60 -3.85 14.53
CA ASN A 97 7.52 -2.87 14.61
C ASN A 97 6.60 -2.84 13.38
N THR A 98 7.11 -3.09 12.16
CA THR A 98 6.32 -2.99 10.95
C THR A 98 5.29 -4.11 10.87
N VAL A 99 4.02 -3.74 10.80
CA VAL A 99 2.89 -4.67 10.70
C VAL A 99 2.63 -5.10 9.25
N ILE A 100 2.69 -4.13 8.32
CA ILE A 100 2.46 -4.38 6.89
C ILE A 100 3.65 -3.89 6.08
N LEU A 101 4.41 -4.85 5.54
CA LEU A 101 5.49 -4.60 4.60
C LEU A 101 4.93 -4.67 3.17
N HIS A 102 4.86 -3.52 2.51
CA HIS A 102 4.23 -3.38 1.20
C HIS A 102 5.28 -3.40 0.08
N TYR A 103 5.18 -4.37 -0.81
CA TYR A 103 6.03 -4.46 -1.99
C TYR A 103 5.44 -3.66 -3.15
N CYS A 104 5.58 -2.33 -3.08
CA CYS A 104 5.13 -1.39 -4.10
C CYS A 104 5.90 -1.53 -5.42
N GLY A 105 5.30 -1.04 -6.52
CA GLY A 105 5.95 -0.95 -7.82
C GLY A 105 5.96 -2.24 -8.64
N ARG A 106 6.75 -2.23 -9.71
CA ARG A 106 6.78 -3.30 -10.72
C ARG A 106 7.58 -4.53 -10.30
N GLU A 107 8.66 -4.33 -9.56
CA GLU A 107 9.49 -5.43 -9.05
C GLU A 107 8.79 -6.10 -7.86
N LYS A 108 8.43 -7.35 -8.05
CA LYS A 108 7.69 -8.10 -7.04
C LYS A 108 8.56 -9.19 -6.42
N PRO A 109 8.45 -9.43 -5.09
CA PRO A 109 9.34 -10.33 -4.36
C PRO A 109 9.23 -11.79 -4.80
N TRP A 110 8.15 -12.18 -5.47
CA TRP A 110 7.98 -13.54 -6.03
C TRP A 110 8.71 -13.76 -7.36
N GLN A 111 9.20 -12.70 -8.00
CA GLN A 111 9.98 -12.83 -9.23
C GLN A 111 11.39 -13.37 -8.92
N LYS A 112 11.91 -14.25 -9.79
CA LYS A 112 13.23 -14.88 -9.58
C LYS A 112 14.38 -13.87 -9.53
N SER A 113 14.29 -12.79 -10.29
CA SER A 113 15.32 -11.76 -10.43
C SER A 113 15.34 -10.75 -9.28
N THR A 114 14.31 -10.70 -8.44
CA THR A 114 14.22 -9.69 -7.39
C THR A 114 15.27 -9.89 -6.31
N ARG A 115 16.09 -8.84 -6.11
CA ARG A 115 17.19 -8.80 -5.14
C ARG A 115 16.99 -7.74 -4.04
N GLY A 116 15.77 -7.20 -3.92
CA GLY A 116 15.47 -6.19 -2.90
C GLY A 116 15.72 -6.68 -1.47
N ARG A 117 16.05 -5.77 -0.57
CA ARG A 117 16.39 -6.02 0.84
C ARG A 117 15.43 -7.01 1.53
N PHE A 118 14.13 -6.85 1.30
CA PHE A 118 13.08 -7.67 1.91
C PHE A 118 12.61 -8.86 1.04
N ALA A 119 13.24 -9.12 -0.11
CA ALA A 119 12.80 -10.19 -1.00
C ALA A 119 12.97 -11.59 -0.36
N SER A 120 14.01 -11.79 0.45
CA SER A 120 14.24 -13.04 1.20
C SER A 120 13.15 -13.28 2.24
N LEU A 121 12.68 -12.23 2.91
CA LEU A 121 11.60 -12.32 3.90
C LEU A 121 10.30 -12.81 3.25
N TYR A 122 9.90 -12.24 2.12
CA TYR A 122 8.75 -12.73 1.36
C TYR A 122 8.91 -14.20 0.98
N LYS A 123 10.06 -14.59 0.42
CA LYS A 123 10.33 -15.97 -0.02
C LYS A 123 10.29 -16.95 1.15
N HIS A 124 10.76 -16.54 2.32
CA HIS A 124 10.68 -17.32 3.55
C HIS A 124 9.23 -17.61 3.94
N TYR A 125 8.39 -16.57 4.05
CA TYR A 125 6.97 -16.75 4.37
C TYR A 125 6.19 -17.50 3.30
N ALA A 126 6.49 -17.28 2.03
CA ALA A 126 5.89 -18.05 0.93
C ALA A 126 6.28 -19.54 0.97
N HIS A 127 7.49 -19.87 1.43
CA HIS A 127 7.90 -21.25 1.68
C HIS A 127 7.13 -21.86 2.86
N MET A 128 7.06 -21.17 3.98
CA MET A 128 6.30 -21.64 5.16
C MET A 128 4.83 -21.90 4.84
N ALA A 129 4.19 -21.00 4.11
CA ALA A 129 2.78 -21.15 3.72
C ALA A 129 2.55 -22.40 2.86
N ARG A 130 3.48 -22.70 1.95
CA ARG A 130 3.41 -23.94 1.14
C ARG A 130 3.54 -25.19 2.00
N MET A 131 4.50 -25.22 2.91
CA MET A 131 4.70 -26.37 3.83
C MET A 131 3.46 -26.62 4.69
N GLN A 132 2.82 -25.56 5.20
CA GLN A 132 1.57 -25.67 5.97
C GLN A 132 0.41 -26.19 5.11
N GLY A 133 0.28 -25.71 3.86
CA GLY A 133 -0.73 -26.19 2.91
C GLY A 133 -0.57 -27.68 2.57
N GLU A 134 0.65 -28.15 2.41
CA GLU A 134 0.95 -29.58 2.18
C GLU A 134 0.64 -30.44 3.39
N CYS A 135 0.86 -29.93 4.62
CA CYS A 135 0.50 -30.63 5.85
C CYS A 135 -1.03 -30.71 6.06
N ALA A 136 -1.76 -29.65 5.70
CA ALA A 136 -3.22 -29.61 5.84
C ALA A 136 -3.94 -30.49 4.80
N GLY A 137 -3.30 -30.80 3.67
CA GLY A 137 -3.83 -31.64 2.59
C GLY A 137 -3.56 -33.14 2.74
N ARG A 138 -2.83 -33.60 3.77
CA ARG A 138 -2.64 -35.03 4.03
C ARG A 138 -3.84 -35.57 4.81
N PRO A 139 -4.64 -36.51 4.25
CA PRO A 139 -5.62 -37.21 5.03
C PRO A 139 -4.89 -37.93 6.17
N ALA A 140 -5.46 -37.86 7.37
CA ALA A 140 -4.98 -38.67 8.49
C ALA A 140 -4.99 -40.14 8.05
N ILE A 141 -3.80 -40.75 7.97
CA ILE A 141 -3.68 -42.19 7.71
C ILE A 141 -4.16 -42.86 9.02
N GLY A 142 -5.37 -43.42 8.95
CA GLY A 142 -5.93 -44.26 10.01
C GLY A 142 -5.20 -45.62 10.10
#